data_d9e49d25581db8b457e42ed0226ed90f
#
_entry.id   d9e49d25581db8b457e42ed0226ed90f
#
_cell.length_a   1.000
_cell.length_b   1.000
_cell.length_c   1.000
_cell.angle_alpha   90.00
_cell.angle_beta   90.00
_cell.angle_gamma   90.00
#
_symmetry.space_group_name_H-M   'P 1'
#
loop_
_entity.id
_entity.type
_entity.pdbx_description
1 polymer ?
#
loop_
_entity_poly.entity_id
_entity_poly.type
_entity_poly.pdbx_seq_one_letter_code
_entity_poly.pdbx_strand_id
1 'polypeptide(L)'
;MIQARIAIPSTLPGGLESAVGEHFGHCDLYTVVDVTDGRVAQVGILPNVPHEQGGCLGPVNHLARHGVTVLIAGGMGLRPLMGFNEVGIEVFRGTKATNVEAAVKSFLEGGLER
;
A
#
# COMPACT_ATOMS: atom_id res chain seq x y z
N MET A 1 7.82 19.19 0.18
CA MET A 1 7.15 18.49 1.27
C MET A 1 6.37 17.30 0.73
N ILE A 2 6.36 16.22 1.48
CA ILE A 2 5.71 14.98 1.03
C ILE A 2 4.24 14.99 1.44
N GLN A 3 3.38 14.80 0.45
CA GLN A 3 1.96 14.55 0.69
C GLN A 3 1.60 13.29 -0.08
N ALA A 4 1.04 12.31 0.61
CA ALA A 4 0.70 11.05 -0.01
C ALA A 4 -0.39 10.34 0.78
N ARG A 5 -1.17 9.54 0.09
CA ARG A 5 -2.04 8.53 0.71
C ARG A 5 -1.44 7.18 0.37
N ILE A 6 -0.88 6.53 1.38
CA ILE A 6 -0.10 5.31 1.23
C ILE A 6 -0.95 4.11 1.61
N ALA A 7 -1.06 3.14 0.73
CA ALA A 7 -1.69 1.86 1.04
C ALA A 7 -0.62 0.81 1.28
N ILE A 8 -0.77 0.01 2.33
CA ILE A 8 0.17 -1.04 2.68
C ILE A 8 -0.63 -2.31 2.96
N PRO A 9 -0.45 -3.38 2.15
CA PRO A 9 -1.09 -4.66 2.45
C PRO A 9 -0.72 -5.12 3.85
N SER A 10 -1.69 -5.46 4.65
CA SER A 10 -1.46 -5.70 6.07
C SER A 10 -2.24 -6.91 6.57
N THR A 11 -1.77 -7.46 7.68
CA THR A 11 -2.50 -8.49 8.42
C THR A 11 -3.53 -7.84 9.34
N LEU A 12 -4.47 -8.64 9.84
CA LEU A 12 -5.44 -8.16 10.82
C LEU A 12 -4.73 -7.83 12.15
N PRO A 13 -5.16 -6.82 12.88
CA PRO A 13 -6.32 -5.94 12.64
C PRO A 13 -6.02 -4.71 11.79
N GLY A 14 -4.84 -4.58 11.27
CA GLY A 14 -4.43 -3.38 10.54
C GLY A 14 -3.89 -2.31 11.46
N GLY A 15 -3.41 -1.21 10.88
CA GLY A 15 -2.82 -0.10 11.61
C GLY A 15 -1.29 -0.15 11.56
N LEU A 16 -0.67 0.83 12.22
CA LEU A 16 0.79 1.00 12.14
C LEU A 16 1.57 -0.19 12.71
N GLU A 17 1.00 -0.90 13.67
CA GLU A 17 1.66 -2.02 14.32
C GLU A 17 1.47 -3.36 13.59
N SER A 18 0.57 -3.42 12.63
CA SER A 18 0.31 -4.66 11.90
C SER A 18 1.47 -5.01 10.98
N ALA A 19 1.66 -6.31 10.76
CA ALA A 19 2.69 -6.78 9.84
C ALA A 19 2.31 -6.46 8.41
N VAL A 20 3.31 -6.21 7.58
CA VAL A 20 3.12 -6.02 6.14
C VAL A 20 2.80 -7.38 5.52
N GLY A 21 1.75 -7.43 4.68
CA GLY A 21 1.37 -8.66 3.99
C GLY A 21 2.40 -9.02 2.93
N GLU A 22 2.64 -10.32 2.77
CA GLU A 22 3.66 -10.81 1.85
C GLU A 22 3.25 -10.71 0.38
N HIS A 23 1.96 -10.86 0.11
CA HIS A 23 1.46 -10.94 -1.26
C HIS A 23 0.38 -9.90 -1.50
N PHE A 24 0.66 -8.99 -2.42
CA PHE A 24 -0.35 -8.05 -2.87
C PHE A 24 -1.55 -8.81 -3.46
N GLY A 25 -2.74 -8.36 -3.10
CA GLY A 25 -3.98 -8.94 -3.61
C GLY A 25 -4.55 -10.06 -2.73
N HIS A 26 -3.72 -10.68 -1.91
CA HIS A 26 -4.13 -11.77 -1.01
C HIS A 26 -4.08 -11.35 0.46
N CYS A 27 -3.89 -10.08 0.73
CA CYS A 27 -3.86 -9.58 2.09
C CYS A 27 -5.29 -9.45 2.65
N ASP A 28 -5.40 -9.42 3.98
CA ASP A 28 -6.69 -9.26 4.65
C ASP A 28 -7.26 -7.86 4.44
N LEU A 29 -6.38 -6.87 4.47
CA LEU A 29 -6.77 -5.48 4.35
C LEU A 29 -5.56 -4.62 3.95
N TYR A 30 -5.83 -3.37 3.68
CA TYR A 30 -4.79 -2.36 3.49
C TYR A 30 -4.84 -1.38 4.65
N THR A 31 -3.69 -1.07 5.25
CA THR A 31 -3.59 0.07 6.14
C THR A 31 -3.33 1.29 5.26
N VAL A 32 -4.17 2.30 5.37
CA VAL A 32 -4.06 3.52 4.59
C VAL A 32 -3.53 4.62 5.48
N VAL A 33 -2.37 5.16 5.13
CA VAL A 33 -1.70 6.18 5.92
C VAL A 33 -1.65 7.47 5.12
N ASP A 34 -2.29 8.51 5.64
CA ASP A 34 -2.21 9.83 5.04
C ASP A 34 -1.01 10.57 5.63
N VAL A 35 -0.15 11.03 4.74
CA VAL A 35 1.06 11.78 5.10
C VAL A 35 0.91 13.21 4.60
N THR A 36 1.17 14.17 5.48
CA THR A 36 1.17 15.60 5.16
C THR A 36 2.44 16.22 5.74
N ASP A 37 3.19 16.92 4.89
CA ASP A 37 4.44 17.58 5.29
C ASP A 37 5.45 16.61 5.91
N GLY A 38 5.50 15.38 5.37
CA GLY A 38 6.43 14.37 5.84
C GLY A 38 6.04 13.71 7.15
N ARG A 39 4.82 13.89 7.62
CA ARG A 39 4.34 13.34 8.89
C ARG A 39 3.04 12.58 8.70
N VAL A 40 2.85 11.53 9.48
CA VAL A 40 1.60 10.79 9.49
C VAL A 40 0.49 11.67 10.07
N ALA A 41 -0.50 11.96 9.25
CA ALA A 41 -1.64 12.79 9.65
C ALA A 41 -2.84 11.95 10.07
N GLN A 42 -3.05 10.80 9.40
CA GLN A 42 -4.20 9.95 9.66
C GLN A 42 -3.88 8.50 9.27
N VAL A 43 -4.44 7.55 9.99
CA VAL A 43 -4.32 6.12 9.69
C VAL A 43 -5.72 5.53 9.62
N GLY A 44 -6.00 4.81 8.54
CA GLY A 44 -7.28 4.15 8.34
C GLY A 44 -7.10 2.72 7.87
N ILE A 45 -8.20 2.00 7.82
CA ILE A 45 -8.23 0.61 7.39
C ILE A 45 -9.16 0.51 6.18
N LEU A 46 -8.69 -0.15 5.13
CA LEU A 46 -9.46 -0.40 3.92
C LEU A 46 -9.49 -1.90 3.66
N PRO A 47 -10.66 -2.54 3.82
CA PRO A 47 -10.76 -3.98 3.55
C PRO A 47 -10.40 -4.29 2.10
N ASN A 48 -9.77 -5.44 1.88
CA ASN A 48 -9.47 -5.89 0.53
C ASN A 48 -10.76 -6.31 -0.18
N VAL A 49 -10.74 -6.23 -1.52
CA VAL A 49 -11.90 -6.67 -2.32
C VAL A 49 -11.78 -8.15 -2.64
N PRO A 50 -12.92 -8.84 -2.85
CA PRO A 50 -12.88 -10.25 -3.25
C PRO A 50 -12.14 -10.42 -4.56
N HIS A 51 -11.43 -11.54 -4.68
CA HIS A 51 -10.56 -11.87 -5.82
C HIS A 51 -11.33 -12.60 -6.93
N GLU A 52 -12.60 -12.30 -7.13
CA GLU A 52 -13.45 -13.10 -7.99
C GLU A 52 -13.46 -12.68 -9.45
N GLN A 53 -13.36 -11.39 -9.72
CA GLN A 53 -13.44 -10.89 -11.09
C GLN A 53 -12.39 -9.83 -11.31
N GLY A 54 -11.86 -9.78 -12.51
CA GLY A 54 -10.83 -8.83 -12.87
C GLY A 54 -9.45 -9.20 -12.36
N GLY A 55 -9.33 -10.32 -11.66
CA GLY A 55 -8.05 -10.78 -11.15
C GLY A 55 -7.31 -9.71 -10.39
N CYS A 56 -6.08 -9.41 -10.79
CA CYS A 56 -5.23 -8.45 -10.12
C CYS A 56 -5.69 -7.00 -10.29
N LEU A 57 -6.59 -6.72 -11.24
CA LEU A 57 -7.03 -5.36 -11.49
C LEU A 57 -8.10 -4.88 -10.52
N GLY A 58 -8.80 -5.79 -9.85
CA GLY A 58 -9.75 -5.41 -8.82
C GLY A 58 -9.13 -4.58 -7.73
N PRO A 59 -8.05 -5.06 -7.08
CA PRO A 59 -7.35 -4.28 -6.07
C PRO A 59 -6.79 -2.96 -6.59
N VAL A 60 -6.27 -2.94 -7.82
CA VAL A 60 -5.75 -1.71 -8.44
C VAL A 60 -6.84 -0.65 -8.49
N ASN A 61 -8.00 -0.99 -9.04
CA ASN A 61 -9.11 -0.06 -9.16
C ASN A 61 -9.66 0.34 -7.79
N HIS A 62 -9.70 -0.59 -6.86
CA HIS A 62 -10.17 -0.34 -5.50
C HIS A 62 -9.32 0.74 -4.81
N LEU A 63 -8.02 0.61 -4.87
CA LEU A 63 -7.12 1.60 -4.27
C LEU A 63 -7.19 2.95 -4.99
N ALA A 64 -7.28 2.92 -6.31
CA ALA A 64 -7.39 4.15 -7.09
C ALA A 64 -8.65 4.95 -6.73
N ARG A 65 -9.78 4.27 -6.53
CA ARG A 65 -11.03 4.92 -6.15
C ARG A 65 -10.97 5.58 -4.78
N HIS A 66 -10.09 5.11 -3.91
CA HIS A 66 -9.95 5.65 -2.56
C HIS A 66 -8.84 6.70 -2.47
N GLY A 67 -8.35 7.17 -3.62
CA GLY A 67 -7.40 8.27 -3.66
C GLY A 67 -5.97 7.90 -3.28
N VAL A 68 -5.65 6.62 -3.28
CA VAL A 68 -4.29 6.16 -2.96
C VAL A 68 -3.33 6.65 -4.02
N THR A 69 -2.20 7.18 -3.59
CA THR A 69 -1.16 7.68 -4.50
C THR A 69 0.13 6.87 -4.43
N VAL A 70 0.33 6.13 -3.34
CA VAL A 70 1.53 5.32 -3.13
C VAL A 70 1.13 3.96 -2.58
N LEU A 71 1.73 2.91 -3.09
CA LEU A 71 1.58 1.55 -2.57
C LEU A 71 2.94 1.05 -2.11
N ILE A 72 3.01 0.54 -0.88
CA ILE A 72 4.21 -0.12 -0.38
C ILE A 72 3.85 -1.60 -0.22
N ALA A 73 4.51 -2.47 -0.97
CA ALA A 73 4.19 -3.89 -0.96
C ALA A 73 5.45 -4.75 -0.97
N GLY A 74 5.35 -5.95 -0.42
CA GLY A 74 6.46 -6.90 -0.37
C GLY A 74 6.79 -7.49 -1.73
N GLY A 75 5.78 -7.70 -2.56
CA GLY A 75 5.99 -8.23 -3.90
C GLY A 75 4.70 -8.29 -4.68
N MET A 76 4.81 -8.25 -5.99
CA MET A 76 3.66 -8.39 -6.88
C MET A 76 4.13 -8.78 -8.28
N GLY A 77 3.21 -9.32 -9.08
CA GLY A 77 3.50 -9.63 -10.47
C GLY A 77 3.55 -8.38 -11.34
N LEU A 78 3.96 -8.56 -12.57
CA LEU A 78 4.08 -7.46 -13.53
C LEU A 78 2.73 -6.82 -13.85
N ARG A 79 1.68 -7.62 -13.98
CA ARG A 79 0.36 -7.11 -14.39
C ARG A 79 -0.22 -6.11 -13.38
N PRO A 80 -0.25 -6.38 -12.07
CA PRO A 80 -0.68 -5.36 -11.11
C PRO A 80 0.20 -4.12 -11.12
N LEU A 81 1.52 -4.30 -11.27
CA LEU A 81 2.45 -3.18 -11.32
C LEU A 81 2.13 -2.25 -12.48
N MET A 82 1.88 -2.80 -13.66
CA MET A 82 1.49 -2.01 -14.83
C MET A 82 0.16 -1.29 -14.60
N GLY A 83 -0.81 -1.96 -13.96
CA GLY A 83 -2.08 -1.36 -13.63
C GLY A 83 -1.94 -0.16 -12.71
N PHE A 84 -1.10 -0.26 -11.69
CA PHE A 84 -0.85 0.86 -10.80
C PHE A 84 -0.21 2.04 -11.53
N ASN A 85 0.75 1.76 -12.40
CA ASN A 85 1.37 2.82 -13.18
C ASN A 85 0.36 3.55 -14.06
N GLU A 86 -0.61 2.83 -14.63
CA GLU A 86 -1.64 3.43 -15.47
C GLU A 86 -2.57 4.37 -14.70
N VAL A 87 -2.84 4.07 -13.44
CA VAL A 87 -3.73 4.90 -12.61
C VAL A 87 -2.97 5.93 -11.79
N GLY A 88 -1.64 6.01 -11.98
CA GLY A 88 -0.83 7.02 -11.32
C GLY A 88 -0.43 6.70 -9.89
N ILE A 89 -0.50 5.45 -9.48
CA ILE A 89 -0.05 5.02 -8.16
C ILE A 89 1.40 4.57 -8.26
N GLU A 90 2.27 5.19 -7.44
CA GLU A 90 3.66 4.78 -7.37
C GLU A 90 3.80 3.58 -6.45
N VAL A 91 4.58 2.58 -6.88
CA VAL A 91 4.78 1.34 -6.12
C VAL A 91 6.21 1.30 -5.59
N PHE A 92 6.32 1.05 -4.30
CA PHE A 92 7.62 0.90 -3.62
C PHE A 92 7.71 -0.48 -2.97
N ARG A 93 8.91 -1.00 -2.88
CA ARG A 93 9.16 -2.32 -2.28
C ARG A 93 9.43 -2.19 -0.79
N GLY A 94 8.57 -2.83 0.02
CA GLY A 94 8.69 -2.83 1.47
C GLY A 94 9.13 -4.16 2.05
N THR A 95 9.97 -4.91 1.34
CA THR A 95 10.31 -6.29 1.70
C THR A 95 11.03 -6.43 3.03
N LYS A 96 11.74 -5.40 3.47
CA LYS A 96 12.50 -5.45 4.72
C LYS A 96 11.75 -4.90 5.91
N ALA A 97 10.58 -4.32 5.69
CA ALA A 97 9.80 -3.75 6.78
C ALA A 97 9.08 -4.86 7.53
N THR A 98 9.16 -4.81 8.87
CA THR A 98 8.49 -5.80 9.71
C THR A 98 7.04 -5.44 9.98
N ASN A 99 6.72 -4.15 9.98
CA ASN A 99 5.36 -3.69 10.18
C ASN A 99 5.09 -2.44 9.32
N VAL A 100 3.83 -2.00 9.36
CA VAL A 100 3.38 -0.85 8.58
C VAL A 100 4.14 0.42 8.95
N GLU A 101 4.33 0.67 10.23
CA GLU A 101 5.05 1.86 10.70
C GLU A 101 6.47 1.90 10.13
N ALA A 102 7.18 0.78 10.16
CA ALA A 102 8.53 0.70 9.62
C ALA A 102 8.55 0.96 8.11
N ALA A 103 7.56 0.46 7.39
CA ALA A 103 7.45 0.68 5.95
C ALA A 103 7.23 2.15 5.63
N VAL A 104 6.33 2.81 6.35
CA VAL A 104 6.06 4.24 6.15
C VAL A 104 7.30 5.07 6.49
N LYS A 105 7.95 4.76 7.59
CA LYS A 105 9.17 5.47 8.00
C LYS A 105 10.25 5.34 6.94
N SER A 106 10.48 4.14 6.41
CA SER A 106 11.47 3.94 5.36
C SER A 106 11.11 4.72 4.09
N PHE A 107 9.83 4.78 3.75
CA PHE A 107 9.37 5.57 2.61
C PHE A 107 9.68 7.06 2.81
N LEU A 108 9.38 7.60 4.00
CA LEU A 108 9.61 9.01 4.29
C LEU A 108 11.09 9.37 4.31
N GLU A 109 11.95 8.42 4.65
CA GLU A 109 13.39 8.62 4.66
C GLU A 109 14.04 8.38 3.30
N GLY A 110 13.24 7.98 2.30
CA GLY A 110 13.73 7.69 0.96
C GLY A 110 14.45 6.36 0.85
N GLY A 111 14.23 5.45 1.79
CA GLY A 111 14.92 4.17 1.84
C GLY A 111 14.30 3.03 1.04
N LEU A 112 13.15 3.25 0.41
CA LEU A 112 12.48 2.20 -0.35
C LEU A 112 12.76 2.33 -1.84
N GLU A 113 12.86 1.19 -2.51
CA GLU A 113 13.02 1.12 -3.97
C GLU A 113 11.67 1.06 -4.66
N ARG A 114 11.63 1.64 -5.81
CA ARG A 114 10.45 1.58 -6.69
C ARG A 114 10.39 0.28 -7.46
#